data_bbfcff2f7e273f1b0ba375a4ea64db68
#
_entry.id   bbfcff2f7e273f1b0ba375a4ea64db68
#
_cell.length_a   1.000
_cell.length_b   1.000
_cell.length_c   1.000
_cell.angle_alpha   90.00
_cell.angle_beta   90.00
_cell.angle_gamma   90.00
#
_symmetry.space_group_name_H-M   'P 1'
#
loop_
_entity.id
_entity.type
_entity.pdbx_description
1 polymer ?
#
loop_
_entity_poly.entity_id
_entity_poly.type
_entity_poly.pdbx_seq_one_letter_code
_entity_poly.pdbx_strand_id
1 'polypeptide(L)'
;MFIFLFTVFLILILILFYISFRLYNFALNPKSSKEGIFNSKDNNEPRFQDTWIYDYKDKEDVFINSFDNLKLHGYILKTENSDKWAITVHGYTNKAESMSAMAYKYHSLGYNILMPDLRGHGKSEGSYVGMGWHDRLDILKWIDLIIKENKDSKILLHGISMGAGTVMMVSGEELPENVKVIIEDCGYTSAKEQLAYNLKTMFKLPSFPILNFCSLITKIKDNYFLSEASAIKQLQKAKVPILFIHGDKDKFVPFYMLDKLYNACSSKKDKLVVKDVGHAKSESLKSDLYWNKVEEFIKPYM
;
A
#
# COMPACT_ATOMS: atom_id res chain seq x y z
N MET A 1 -12.31 50.25 -3.59
CA MET A 1 -12.44 49.26 -2.51
C MET A 1 -12.75 47.85 -3.04
N PHE A 2 -13.83 47.66 -3.85
CA PHE A 2 -14.20 46.31 -4.36
C PHE A 2 -13.14 45.67 -5.24
N ILE A 3 -12.55 46.38 -6.21
CA ILE A 3 -11.49 45.89 -7.09
C ILE A 3 -10.25 45.45 -6.26
N PHE A 4 -9.88 46.26 -5.27
CA PHE A 4 -8.74 45.94 -4.40
C PHE A 4 -8.99 44.64 -3.62
N LEU A 5 -10.16 44.49 -2.98
CA LEU A 5 -10.52 43.25 -2.24
C LEU A 5 -10.58 42.04 -3.16
N PHE A 6 -11.11 42.19 -4.37
CA PHE A 6 -11.14 41.13 -5.37
C PHE A 6 -9.72 40.72 -5.82
N THR A 7 -8.84 41.70 -6.06
CA THR A 7 -7.45 41.42 -6.42
C THR A 7 -6.71 40.67 -5.29
N VAL A 8 -6.85 41.10 -4.04
CA VAL A 8 -6.27 40.42 -2.87
C VAL A 8 -6.81 39.00 -2.77
N PHE A 9 -8.11 38.78 -2.93
CA PHE A 9 -8.74 37.45 -2.92
C PHE A 9 -8.15 36.55 -4.01
N LEU A 10 -8.01 37.05 -5.23
CA LEU A 10 -7.43 36.30 -6.34
C LEU A 10 -5.97 35.90 -6.06
N ILE A 11 -5.16 36.82 -5.52
CA ILE A 11 -3.78 36.55 -5.13
C ILE A 11 -3.72 35.44 -4.07
N LEU A 12 -4.57 35.48 -3.06
CA LEU A 12 -4.65 34.43 -2.02
C LEU A 12 -5.00 33.05 -2.61
N ILE A 13 -5.93 32.99 -3.56
CA ILE A 13 -6.26 31.74 -4.27
C ILE A 13 -5.05 31.21 -5.06
N LEU A 14 -4.33 32.09 -5.76
CA LEU A 14 -3.14 31.69 -6.52
C LEU A 14 -2.03 31.16 -5.62
N ILE A 15 -1.78 31.82 -4.47
CA ILE A 15 -0.81 31.36 -3.47
C ILE A 15 -1.24 29.97 -2.93
N LEU A 16 -2.49 29.81 -2.59
CA LEU A 16 -3.03 28.55 -2.08
C LEU A 16 -2.91 27.42 -3.12
N PHE A 17 -3.23 27.72 -4.37
CA PHE A 17 -3.07 26.76 -5.48
C PHE A 17 -1.58 26.38 -5.65
N TYR A 18 -0.66 27.36 -5.61
CA TYR A 18 0.77 27.10 -5.70
C TYR A 18 1.28 26.20 -4.57
N ILE A 19 0.90 26.49 -3.31
CA ILE A 19 1.27 25.66 -2.15
C ILE A 19 0.72 24.24 -2.33
N SER A 20 -0.55 24.11 -2.71
CA SER A 20 -1.18 22.82 -2.91
C SER A 20 -0.55 22.02 -4.05
N PHE A 21 -0.14 22.70 -5.13
CA PHE A 21 0.58 22.07 -6.23
C PHE A 21 1.97 21.57 -5.81
N ARG A 22 2.69 22.35 -4.99
CA ARG A 22 4.00 21.93 -4.44
C ARG A 22 3.85 20.70 -3.52
N LEU A 23 2.82 20.68 -2.68
CA LEU A 23 2.51 19.55 -1.79
C LEU A 23 2.05 18.31 -2.57
N TYR A 24 1.22 18.49 -3.60
CA TYR A 24 0.86 17.42 -4.52
C TYR A 24 2.11 16.80 -5.16
N ASN A 25 3.00 17.61 -5.73
CA ASN A 25 4.24 17.11 -6.33
C ASN A 25 5.14 16.42 -5.29
N PHE A 26 5.25 16.97 -4.07
CA PHE A 26 6.00 16.33 -3.00
C PHE A 26 5.41 14.96 -2.65
N ALA A 27 4.09 14.84 -2.48
CA ALA A 27 3.46 13.61 -2.03
C ALA A 27 3.25 12.59 -3.16
N LEU A 28 2.79 13.00 -4.34
CA LEU A 28 2.29 12.08 -5.36
C LEU A 28 3.17 11.97 -6.61
N ASN A 29 4.14 12.87 -6.84
CA ASN A 29 5.07 12.71 -7.96
C ASN A 29 6.19 11.72 -7.58
N PRO A 30 6.31 10.56 -8.26
CA PRO A 30 7.32 9.55 -7.95
C PRO A 30 8.77 10.06 -8.11
N LYS A 31 9.00 11.04 -8.99
CA LYS A 31 10.32 11.64 -9.24
C LYS A 31 10.74 12.68 -8.20
N SER A 32 9.87 13.07 -7.30
CA SER A 32 10.15 14.03 -6.25
C SER A 32 10.98 13.39 -5.15
N SER A 33 12.04 14.05 -4.67
CA SER A 33 12.81 13.57 -3.52
C SER A 33 11.91 13.43 -2.29
N LYS A 34 12.01 12.29 -1.64
CA LYS A 34 11.29 11.93 -0.41
C LYS A 34 12.25 11.89 0.79
N GLU A 35 13.44 12.44 0.64
CA GLU A 35 14.42 12.52 1.73
C GLU A 35 13.80 13.20 2.96
N GLY A 36 14.01 12.58 4.10
CA GLY A 36 13.49 13.09 5.37
C GLY A 36 12.09 12.60 5.77
N ILE A 37 11.33 11.91 4.91
CA ILE A 37 10.03 11.34 5.30
C ILE A 37 10.23 10.17 6.29
N PHE A 38 11.21 9.32 6.03
CA PHE A 38 11.52 8.13 6.83
C PHE A 38 12.92 8.25 7.48
N ASN A 39 13.20 9.36 8.17
CA ASN A 39 14.48 9.62 8.85
C ASN A 39 14.69 8.74 10.11
N SER A 40 14.40 7.47 10.06
CA SER A 40 15.00 6.54 11.01
C SER A 40 16.24 5.93 10.34
N LYS A 41 17.42 6.44 10.67
CA LYS A 41 18.64 5.66 10.47
C LYS A 41 18.47 4.42 11.35
N ASP A 42 17.95 3.36 10.77
CA ASP A 42 18.06 2.04 11.39
C ASP A 42 19.53 1.68 11.28
N ASN A 43 20.25 1.79 12.39
CA ASN A 43 21.68 1.46 12.45
C ASN A 43 21.88 -0.07 12.50
N ASN A 44 20.82 -0.85 12.40
CA ASN A 44 20.91 -2.30 12.39
C ASN A 44 21.32 -2.78 10.99
N GLU A 45 22.25 -3.72 10.95
CA GLU A 45 22.55 -4.43 9.70
C GLU A 45 21.28 -5.16 9.22
N PRO A 46 21.01 -5.17 7.89
CA PRO A 46 19.88 -5.88 7.34
C PRO A 46 20.01 -7.38 7.66
N ARG A 47 18.89 -8.00 8.05
CA ARG A 47 18.84 -9.45 8.24
C ARG A 47 18.96 -10.15 6.88
N PHE A 48 19.37 -11.42 6.86
CA PHE A 48 19.47 -12.22 5.64
C PHE A 48 18.18 -12.17 4.80
N GLN A 49 17.02 -12.34 5.41
CA GLN A 49 15.73 -12.30 4.72
C GLN A 49 15.40 -10.94 4.11
N ASP A 50 15.93 -9.84 4.64
CA ASP A 50 15.70 -8.49 4.10
C ASP A 50 16.41 -8.28 2.76
N THR A 51 17.48 -9.01 2.51
CA THR A 51 18.31 -8.92 1.29
C THR A 51 18.24 -10.15 0.40
N TRP A 52 17.64 -11.23 0.86
CA TRP A 52 17.59 -12.54 0.19
C TRP A 52 17.20 -12.47 -1.29
N ILE A 53 16.25 -11.60 -1.64
CA ILE A 53 15.75 -11.48 -3.01
C ILE A 53 16.81 -11.01 -4.01
N TYR A 54 17.82 -10.26 -3.55
CA TYR A 54 18.90 -9.79 -4.44
C TYR A 54 19.79 -10.92 -4.93
N ASP A 55 20.00 -11.93 -4.11
CA ASP A 55 20.84 -13.10 -4.39
C ASP A 55 20.05 -14.28 -4.96
N TYR A 56 18.70 -14.22 -4.94
CA TYR A 56 17.86 -15.29 -5.47
C TYR A 56 17.90 -15.31 -6.99
N LYS A 57 18.49 -16.40 -7.56
CA LYS A 57 18.80 -16.47 -9.00
C LYS A 57 17.60 -16.79 -9.88
N ASP A 58 16.61 -17.54 -9.35
CA ASP A 58 15.48 -18.05 -10.12
C ASP A 58 14.27 -17.11 -10.10
N LYS A 59 14.48 -15.81 -9.77
CA LYS A 59 13.43 -14.81 -9.92
C LYS A 59 13.27 -14.37 -11.36
N GLU A 60 12.04 -14.34 -11.82
CA GLU A 60 11.69 -13.92 -13.16
C GLU A 60 11.15 -12.49 -13.16
N ASP A 61 11.68 -11.63 -14.03
CA ASP A 61 11.07 -10.33 -14.34
C ASP A 61 9.84 -10.55 -15.22
N VAL A 62 8.68 -10.10 -14.77
CA VAL A 62 7.42 -10.20 -15.51
C VAL A 62 6.80 -8.82 -15.71
N PHE A 63 6.07 -8.67 -16.81
CA PHE A 63 5.43 -7.41 -17.16
C PHE A 63 3.98 -7.65 -17.55
N ILE A 64 3.10 -6.76 -17.11
CA ILE A 64 1.70 -6.71 -17.54
C ILE A 64 1.33 -5.29 -17.98
N ASN A 65 0.21 -5.15 -18.66
CA ASN A 65 -0.39 -3.84 -18.91
C ASN A 65 -1.48 -3.58 -17.87
N SER A 66 -1.42 -2.39 -17.25
CA SER A 66 -2.48 -1.90 -16.36
C SER A 66 -3.79 -1.66 -17.12
N PHE A 67 -4.85 -1.31 -16.40
CA PHE A 67 -6.15 -0.95 -17.00
C PHE A 67 -6.08 0.32 -17.88
N ASP A 68 -5.08 1.16 -17.67
CA ASP A 68 -4.82 2.42 -18.37
C ASP A 68 -3.54 2.38 -19.21
N ASN A 69 -3.11 1.16 -19.61
CA ASN A 69 -2.00 0.86 -20.52
C ASN A 69 -0.59 1.23 -20.03
N LEU A 70 -0.38 1.36 -18.71
CA LEU A 70 0.98 1.43 -18.16
C LEU A 70 1.63 0.04 -18.20
N LYS A 71 2.90 -0.03 -18.58
CA LYS A 71 3.70 -1.24 -18.44
C LYS A 71 4.14 -1.39 -16.98
N LEU A 72 3.56 -2.37 -16.30
CA LEU A 72 3.86 -2.67 -14.90
C LEU A 72 4.80 -3.86 -14.80
N HIS A 73 5.73 -3.78 -13.87
CA HIS A 73 6.73 -4.80 -13.58
C HIS A 73 6.43 -5.51 -12.27
N GLY A 74 6.85 -6.75 -12.17
CA GLY A 74 6.89 -7.53 -10.93
C GLY A 74 7.90 -8.66 -11.03
N TYR A 75 8.25 -9.25 -9.90
CA TYR A 75 9.04 -10.48 -9.84
C TYR A 75 8.14 -11.66 -9.53
N ILE A 76 8.37 -12.77 -10.22
CA ILE A 76 7.78 -14.07 -9.91
C ILE A 76 8.88 -15.02 -9.41
N LEU A 77 8.60 -15.74 -8.33
CA LEU A 77 9.38 -16.84 -7.81
C LEU A 77 8.50 -18.07 -7.75
N LYS A 78 8.88 -19.12 -8.42
CA LYS A 78 8.11 -20.37 -8.47
C LYS A 78 8.58 -21.34 -7.39
N THR A 79 7.64 -22.08 -6.86
CA THR A 79 7.87 -23.25 -5.99
C THR A 79 7.32 -24.48 -6.70
N GLU A 80 8.07 -25.55 -6.74
CA GLU A 80 7.66 -26.79 -7.40
C GLU A 80 6.36 -27.35 -6.82
N ASN A 81 5.44 -27.76 -7.69
CA ASN A 81 4.18 -28.42 -7.33
C ASN A 81 3.29 -27.63 -6.35
N SER A 82 3.32 -26.31 -6.37
CA SER A 82 2.50 -25.46 -5.50
C SER A 82 1.38 -24.75 -6.28
N ASP A 83 0.15 -24.84 -5.77
CA ASP A 83 -1.00 -24.03 -6.21
C ASP A 83 -1.19 -22.76 -5.36
N LYS A 84 -0.36 -22.58 -4.31
CA LYS A 84 -0.44 -21.45 -3.39
C LYS A 84 0.40 -20.27 -3.89
N TRP A 85 -0.18 -19.08 -3.81
CA TRP A 85 0.47 -17.83 -4.20
C TRP A 85 0.38 -16.79 -3.10
N ALA A 86 1.47 -16.05 -2.91
CA ALA A 86 1.49 -14.84 -2.13
C ALA A 86 1.84 -13.64 -3.01
N ILE A 87 0.92 -12.67 -3.14
CA ILE A 87 1.20 -11.37 -3.75
C ILE A 87 1.60 -10.43 -2.62
N THR A 88 2.86 -9.99 -2.59
CA THR A 88 3.40 -9.12 -1.54
C THR A 88 3.57 -7.69 -2.06
N VAL A 89 2.80 -6.75 -1.48
CA VAL A 89 2.63 -5.39 -1.99
C VAL A 89 3.37 -4.38 -1.12
N HIS A 90 4.34 -3.68 -1.72
CA HIS A 90 5.24 -2.76 -1.02
C HIS A 90 4.58 -1.44 -0.59
N GLY A 91 5.25 -0.75 0.35
CA GLY A 91 4.86 0.55 0.86
C GLY A 91 5.29 1.73 -0.03
N TYR A 92 4.90 2.92 0.40
CA TYR A 92 5.24 4.21 -0.23
C TYR A 92 6.76 4.39 -0.34
N THR A 93 7.25 4.88 -1.48
CA THR A 93 8.66 5.08 -1.84
C THR A 93 9.53 3.81 -1.95
N ASN A 94 8.95 2.65 -1.73
CA ASN A 94 9.62 1.36 -1.85
C ASN A 94 9.44 0.77 -3.26
N LYS A 95 9.90 -0.45 -3.45
CA LYS A 95 9.80 -1.23 -4.68
C LYS A 95 9.63 -2.72 -4.34
N ALA A 96 9.40 -3.55 -5.33
CA ALA A 96 9.15 -4.98 -5.14
C ALA A 96 10.14 -5.65 -4.18
N GLU A 97 11.44 -5.41 -4.35
CA GLU A 97 12.49 -6.06 -3.55
C GLU A 97 12.43 -5.68 -2.06
N SER A 98 11.79 -4.59 -1.68
CA SER A 98 11.59 -4.24 -0.27
C SER A 98 10.68 -5.23 0.48
N MET A 99 9.97 -6.09 -0.27
CA MET A 99 9.16 -7.19 0.29
C MET A 99 9.94 -8.49 0.47
N SER A 100 11.27 -8.45 0.39
CA SER A 100 12.16 -9.62 0.47
C SER A 100 11.88 -10.51 1.68
N ALA A 101 11.73 -9.94 2.88
CA ALA A 101 11.46 -10.73 4.09
C ALA A 101 10.13 -11.48 4.04
N MET A 102 9.08 -10.83 3.49
CA MET A 102 7.77 -11.46 3.29
C MET A 102 7.85 -12.56 2.24
N ALA A 103 8.51 -12.27 1.12
CA ALA A 103 8.73 -13.21 0.03
C ALA A 103 9.50 -14.44 0.51
N TYR A 104 10.61 -14.23 1.24
CA TYR A 104 11.42 -15.30 1.84
C TYR A 104 10.56 -16.24 2.71
N LYS A 105 9.78 -15.66 3.62
CA LYS A 105 8.96 -16.45 4.55
C LYS A 105 7.88 -17.25 3.82
N TYR A 106 7.11 -16.62 2.92
CA TYR A 106 6.09 -17.34 2.16
C TYR A 106 6.69 -18.39 1.24
N HIS A 107 7.82 -18.11 0.59
CA HIS A 107 8.52 -19.08 -0.24
C HIS A 107 8.98 -20.28 0.59
N SER A 108 9.51 -20.06 1.80
CA SER A 108 9.88 -21.14 2.72
C SER A 108 8.69 -21.98 3.20
N LEU A 109 7.47 -21.43 3.14
CA LEU A 109 6.21 -22.14 3.41
C LEU A 109 5.62 -22.82 2.17
N GLY A 110 6.35 -22.84 1.05
CA GLY A 110 5.94 -23.50 -0.19
C GLY A 110 4.99 -22.70 -1.07
N TYR A 111 4.98 -21.37 -0.98
CA TYR A 111 4.19 -20.52 -1.86
C TYR A 111 5.01 -20.08 -3.08
N ASN A 112 4.37 -20.01 -4.24
CA ASN A 112 4.81 -19.14 -5.31
C ASN A 112 4.65 -17.69 -4.88
N ILE A 113 5.58 -16.82 -5.30
CA ILE A 113 5.59 -15.41 -4.91
C ILE A 113 5.39 -14.53 -6.13
N LEU A 114 4.58 -13.50 -6.00
CA LEU A 114 4.53 -12.37 -6.91
C LEU A 114 4.79 -11.09 -6.10
N MET A 115 5.79 -10.33 -6.50
CA MET A 115 6.15 -9.03 -5.93
C MET A 115 5.99 -7.96 -7.01
N PRO A 116 4.85 -7.27 -7.11
CA PRO A 116 4.68 -6.19 -8.07
C PRO A 116 5.41 -4.92 -7.62
N ASP A 117 6.00 -4.21 -8.57
CA ASP A 117 6.24 -2.78 -8.44
C ASP A 117 4.92 -2.03 -8.69
N LEU A 118 4.44 -1.29 -7.71
CA LEU A 118 3.25 -0.45 -7.88
C LEU A 118 3.51 0.66 -8.91
N ARG A 119 2.46 1.21 -9.52
CA ARG A 119 2.59 2.30 -10.49
C ARG A 119 3.45 3.44 -9.98
N GLY A 120 4.37 3.94 -10.81
CA GLY A 120 5.33 4.99 -10.45
C GLY A 120 6.46 4.54 -9.51
N HIS A 121 6.62 3.24 -9.26
CA HIS A 121 7.69 2.69 -8.41
C HIS A 121 8.51 1.66 -9.17
N GLY A 122 9.74 1.42 -8.69
CA GLY A 122 10.64 0.40 -9.24
C GLY A 122 10.81 0.51 -10.75
N LYS A 123 10.50 -0.58 -11.47
CA LYS A 123 10.56 -0.66 -12.94
C LYS A 123 9.19 -0.43 -13.61
N SER A 124 8.13 -0.21 -12.83
CA SER A 124 6.79 0.08 -13.35
C SER A 124 6.68 1.52 -13.85
N GLU A 125 5.98 1.68 -14.96
CA GLU A 125 5.60 3.00 -15.43
C GLU A 125 4.59 3.69 -14.49
N GLY A 126 4.45 4.99 -14.64
CA GLY A 126 3.50 5.82 -13.90
C GLY A 126 4.05 7.20 -13.60
N SER A 127 3.20 8.20 -13.70
CA SER A 127 3.55 9.61 -13.45
C SER A 127 3.16 10.09 -12.06
N TYR A 128 2.48 9.25 -11.27
CA TYR A 128 2.01 9.55 -9.93
C TYR A 128 1.96 8.31 -9.03
N VAL A 129 1.98 8.54 -7.73
CA VAL A 129 1.78 7.52 -6.70
C VAL A 129 0.28 7.37 -6.46
N GLY A 130 -0.29 6.20 -6.72
CA GLY A 130 -1.73 5.97 -6.74
C GLY A 130 -2.41 5.92 -5.37
N MET A 131 -1.64 5.90 -4.27
CA MET A 131 -2.15 5.79 -2.90
C MET A 131 -3.18 4.66 -2.72
N GLY A 132 -2.96 3.55 -3.40
CA GLY A 132 -3.82 2.37 -3.37
C GLY A 132 -5.03 2.43 -4.30
N TRP A 133 -5.41 3.60 -4.84
CA TRP A 133 -6.67 3.71 -5.58
C TRP A 133 -6.62 3.07 -6.97
N HIS A 134 -5.72 3.51 -7.83
CA HIS A 134 -5.53 2.85 -9.12
C HIS A 134 -4.69 1.58 -8.98
N ASP A 135 -3.77 1.55 -8.03
CA ASP A 135 -2.97 0.35 -7.70
C ASP A 135 -3.85 -0.87 -7.44
N ARG A 136 -5.06 -0.70 -6.84
CA ARG A 136 -5.97 -1.82 -6.60
C ARG A 136 -6.42 -2.51 -7.88
N LEU A 137 -6.62 -1.74 -8.97
CA LEU A 137 -7.00 -2.27 -10.27
C LEU A 137 -5.80 -2.99 -10.95
N ASP A 138 -4.59 -2.50 -10.69
CA ASP A 138 -3.37 -3.15 -11.15
C ASP A 138 -3.17 -4.50 -10.45
N ILE A 139 -3.44 -4.57 -9.12
CA ILE A 139 -3.40 -5.86 -8.39
C ILE A 139 -4.41 -6.87 -8.97
N LEU A 140 -5.59 -6.44 -9.41
CA LEU A 140 -6.53 -7.35 -10.09
C LEU A 140 -5.92 -7.93 -11.38
N LYS A 141 -5.15 -7.15 -12.16
CA LYS A 141 -4.45 -7.65 -13.35
C LYS A 141 -3.35 -8.68 -13.00
N TRP A 142 -2.67 -8.48 -11.88
CA TRP A 142 -1.72 -9.46 -11.37
C TRP A 142 -2.40 -10.77 -10.92
N ILE A 143 -3.56 -10.67 -10.29
CA ILE A 143 -4.40 -11.83 -9.93
C ILE A 143 -4.84 -12.57 -11.20
N ASP A 144 -5.30 -11.84 -12.22
CA ASP A 144 -5.69 -12.42 -13.52
C ASP A 144 -4.54 -13.18 -14.18
N LEU A 145 -3.30 -12.66 -14.10
CA LEU A 145 -2.10 -13.33 -14.63
C LEU A 145 -1.92 -14.70 -13.99
N ILE A 146 -1.98 -14.77 -12.65
CA ILE A 146 -1.82 -16.02 -11.89
C ILE A 146 -2.90 -17.04 -12.26
N ILE A 147 -4.16 -16.60 -12.29
CA ILE A 147 -5.31 -17.49 -12.59
C ILE A 147 -5.26 -17.99 -14.03
N LYS A 148 -4.78 -17.16 -14.96
CA LYS A 148 -4.61 -17.57 -16.36
C LYS A 148 -3.57 -18.68 -16.51
N GLU A 149 -2.54 -18.68 -15.68
CA GLU A 149 -1.53 -19.73 -15.65
C GLU A 149 -2.06 -21.01 -14.99
N ASN A 150 -2.75 -20.90 -13.85
CA ASN A 150 -3.36 -22.01 -13.16
C ASN A 150 -4.70 -21.58 -12.50
N LYS A 151 -5.80 -22.11 -12.98
CA LYS A 151 -7.17 -21.80 -12.50
C LYS A 151 -7.41 -22.24 -11.05
N ASP A 152 -6.67 -23.22 -10.56
CA ASP A 152 -6.81 -23.75 -9.21
C ASP A 152 -5.94 -23.02 -8.17
N SER A 153 -5.25 -21.98 -8.60
CA SER A 153 -4.40 -21.18 -7.73
C SER A 153 -5.16 -20.61 -6.53
N LYS A 154 -4.56 -20.70 -5.35
CA LYS A 154 -5.03 -20.06 -4.11
C LYS A 154 -4.14 -18.86 -3.82
N ILE A 155 -4.74 -17.68 -3.75
CA ILE A 155 -4.00 -16.41 -3.70
C ILE A 155 -4.20 -15.75 -2.34
N LEU A 156 -3.09 -15.44 -1.69
CA LEU A 156 -2.99 -14.58 -0.52
C LEU A 156 -2.47 -13.21 -0.97
N LEU A 157 -3.07 -12.13 -0.48
CA LEU A 157 -2.55 -10.77 -0.64
C LEU A 157 -1.95 -10.30 0.67
N HIS A 158 -0.72 -9.78 0.65
CA HIS A 158 -0.07 -9.23 1.83
C HIS A 158 0.53 -7.86 1.49
N GLY A 159 0.02 -6.80 2.11
CA GLY A 159 0.48 -5.43 1.90
C GLY A 159 1.02 -4.79 3.17
N ILE A 160 2.03 -3.92 3.01
CA ILE A 160 2.61 -3.12 4.09
C ILE A 160 2.38 -1.64 3.79
N SER A 161 1.90 -0.87 4.77
CA SER A 161 1.72 0.59 4.67
C SER A 161 0.83 0.99 3.48
N MET A 162 1.36 1.65 2.44
CA MET A 162 0.61 1.92 1.21
C MET A 162 0.14 0.63 0.53
N GLY A 163 0.97 -0.42 0.54
CA GLY A 163 0.57 -1.74 0.07
C GLY A 163 -0.60 -2.33 0.86
N ALA A 164 -0.63 -2.12 2.19
CA ALA A 164 -1.76 -2.51 3.04
C ALA A 164 -3.03 -1.73 2.66
N GLY A 165 -2.91 -0.41 2.46
CA GLY A 165 -3.99 0.41 1.90
C GLY A 165 -4.49 -0.13 0.57
N THR A 166 -3.56 -0.55 -0.31
CA THR A 166 -3.87 -1.12 -1.62
C THR A 166 -4.66 -2.42 -1.49
N VAL A 167 -4.19 -3.42 -0.72
CA VAL A 167 -4.88 -4.70 -0.60
C VAL A 167 -6.23 -4.58 0.12
N MET A 168 -6.36 -3.64 1.07
CA MET A 168 -7.66 -3.30 1.64
C MET A 168 -8.61 -2.68 0.60
N MET A 169 -8.10 -1.84 -0.30
CA MET A 169 -8.92 -1.29 -1.38
C MET A 169 -9.29 -2.35 -2.43
N VAL A 170 -8.41 -3.32 -2.69
CA VAL A 170 -8.71 -4.52 -3.50
C VAL A 170 -9.86 -5.31 -2.91
N SER A 171 -9.96 -5.44 -1.59
CA SER A 171 -10.98 -6.26 -0.93
C SER A 171 -12.43 -5.84 -1.21
N GLY A 172 -12.64 -4.61 -1.65
CA GLY A 172 -13.96 -4.09 -1.99
C GLY A 172 -14.34 -4.22 -3.47
N GLU A 173 -13.46 -4.78 -4.29
CA GLU A 173 -13.73 -5.12 -5.69
C GLU A 173 -14.37 -6.52 -5.80
N GLU A 174 -14.88 -6.86 -6.98
CA GLU A 174 -15.34 -8.23 -7.27
C GLU A 174 -14.11 -9.13 -7.45
N LEU A 175 -13.80 -9.89 -6.40
CA LEU A 175 -12.65 -10.78 -6.39
C LEU A 175 -13.02 -12.19 -6.86
N PRO A 176 -12.15 -12.84 -7.66
CA PRO A 176 -12.31 -14.25 -8.00
C PRO A 176 -12.16 -15.12 -6.73
N GLU A 177 -12.81 -16.27 -6.71
CA GLU A 177 -12.76 -17.22 -5.58
C GLU A 177 -11.34 -17.70 -5.24
N ASN A 178 -10.41 -17.52 -6.16
CA ASN A 178 -8.98 -17.80 -5.97
C ASN A 178 -8.35 -16.96 -4.87
N VAL A 179 -8.84 -15.73 -4.63
CA VAL A 179 -8.35 -14.87 -3.54
C VAL A 179 -8.94 -15.34 -2.23
N LYS A 180 -8.11 -15.94 -1.39
CA LYS A 180 -8.57 -16.65 -0.18
C LYS A 180 -8.46 -15.82 1.09
N VAL A 181 -7.44 -14.95 1.19
CA VAL A 181 -7.13 -14.24 2.43
C VAL A 181 -6.29 -12.99 2.14
N ILE A 182 -6.46 -11.98 2.97
CA ILE A 182 -5.71 -10.71 2.88
C ILE A 182 -5.04 -10.45 4.23
N ILE A 183 -3.77 -10.02 4.19
CA ILE A 183 -3.02 -9.52 5.34
C ILE A 183 -2.71 -8.05 5.07
N GLU A 184 -3.13 -7.18 5.96
CA GLU A 184 -2.75 -5.77 5.94
C GLU A 184 -1.88 -5.44 7.14
N ASP A 185 -0.73 -4.81 6.94
CA ASP A 185 0.17 -4.35 8.00
C ASP A 185 0.34 -2.84 7.92
N CYS A 186 -0.07 -2.14 8.97
CA CYS A 186 0.00 -0.70 9.20
C CYS A 186 -0.59 0.16 8.06
N GLY A 187 -1.73 -0.26 7.50
CA GLY A 187 -2.45 0.47 6.48
C GLY A 187 -3.28 1.64 7.04
N TYR A 188 -3.75 2.51 6.16
CA TYR A 188 -4.49 3.73 6.51
C TYR A 188 -5.95 3.70 6.04
N THR A 189 -6.77 4.49 6.72
CA THR A 189 -8.23 4.61 6.47
C THR A 189 -8.59 5.16 5.09
N SER A 190 -7.83 6.17 4.64
CA SER A 190 -7.95 6.77 3.30
C SER A 190 -6.71 7.61 2.98
N ALA A 191 -6.42 7.82 1.68
CA ALA A 191 -5.37 8.73 1.26
C ALA A 191 -5.58 10.14 1.81
N LYS A 192 -6.83 10.63 1.82
CA LYS A 192 -7.16 11.97 2.33
C LYS A 192 -6.85 12.10 3.83
N GLU A 193 -7.26 11.13 4.66
CA GLU A 193 -7.02 11.19 6.12
C GLU A 193 -5.53 11.04 6.43
N GLN A 194 -4.82 10.14 5.73
CA GLN A 194 -3.37 9.97 5.89
C GLN A 194 -2.60 11.24 5.53
N LEU A 195 -2.91 11.85 4.38
CA LEU A 195 -2.26 13.09 3.95
C LEU A 195 -2.61 14.27 4.86
N ALA A 196 -3.85 14.33 5.42
CA ALA A 196 -4.23 15.33 6.40
C ALA A 196 -3.41 15.22 7.69
N TYR A 197 -3.23 13.99 8.17
CA TYR A 197 -2.41 13.72 9.35
C TYR A 197 -0.94 14.13 9.12
N ASN A 198 -0.37 13.73 7.98
CA ASN A 198 1.02 14.07 7.65
C ASN A 198 1.21 15.57 7.43
N LEU A 199 0.25 16.25 6.79
CA LEU A 199 0.30 17.71 6.61
C LEU A 199 0.36 18.44 7.95
N LYS A 200 -0.43 17.99 8.93
CA LYS A 200 -0.44 18.54 10.28
C LYS A 200 0.84 18.21 11.06
N THR A 201 1.29 16.97 11.01
CA THR A 201 2.41 16.50 11.85
C THR A 201 3.77 16.93 11.32
N MET A 202 3.98 16.85 10.00
CA MET A 202 5.27 17.15 9.36
C MET A 202 5.42 18.64 9.01
N PHE A 203 4.37 19.26 8.47
CA PHE A 203 4.43 20.65 7.96
C PHE A 203 3.76 21.66 8.88
N LYS A 204 3.03 21.24 9.93
CA LYS A 204 2.25 22.10 10.82
C LYS A 204 1.20 22.94 10.09
N LEU A 205 0.73 22.45 8.95
CA LEU A 205 -0.27 23.13 8.12
C LEU A 205 -1.67 22.54 8.35
N PRO A 206 -2.74 23.35 8.21
CA PRO A 206 -4.11 22.88 8.26
C PRO A 206 -4.48 22.08 7.00
N SER A 207 -5.34 21.08 7.16
CA SER A 207 -5.81 20.30 6.01
C SER A 207 -6.72 21.10 5.09
N PHE A 208 -7.62 21.90 5.65
CA PHE A 208 -8.50 22.80 4.88
C PHE A 208 -7.87 24.20 4.78
N PRO A 209 -7.89 24.82 3.60
CA PRO A 209 -8.38 24.35 2.31
C PRO A 209 -7.34 23.60 1.46
N ILE A 210 -6.11 23.43 1.93
CA ILE A 210 -4.95 22.93 1.16
C ILE A 210 -5.24 21.58 0.50
N LEU A 211 -5.73 20.60 1.28
CA LEU A 211 -6.03 19.26 0.73
C LEU A 211 -7.21 19.26 -0.25
N ASN A 212 -8.09 20.24 -0.18
CA ASN A 212 -9.16 20.36 -1.17
C ASN A 212 -8.59 20.73 -2.54
N PHE A 213 -7.64 21.66 -2.58
CA PHE A 213 -6.91 22.00 -3.80
C PHE A 213 -5.99 20.87 -4.26
N CYS A 214 -5.27 20.20 -3.35
CA CYS A 214 -4.50 18.99 -3.69
C CYS A 214 -5.41 17.94 -4.33
N SER A 215 -6.58 17.69 -3.76
CA SER A 215 -7.54 16.71 -4.27
C SER A 215 -8.10 17.09 -5.64
N LEU A 216 -8.30 18.38 -5.90
CA LEU A 216 -8.70 18.87 -7.23
C LEU A 216 -7.56 18.68 -8.24
N ILE A 217 -6.32 18.97 -7.86
CA ILE A 217 -5.14 18.73 -8.70
C ILE A 217 -5.01 17.24 -9.03
N THR A 218 -5.17 16.35 -8.04
CA THR A 218 -5.18 14.89 -8.22
C THR A 218 -6.29 14.46 -9.18
N LYS A 219 -7.50 15.06 -9.06
CA LYS A 219 -8.58 14.77 -10.00
C LYS A 219 -8.25 15.16 -11.44
N ILE A 220 -7.63 16.31 -11.63
CA ILE A 220 -7.28 16.81 -12.98
C ILE A 220 -6.13 16.01 -13.58
N LYS A 221 -5.10 15.66 -12.79
CA LYS A 221 -3.87 15.02 -13.28
C LYS A 221 -3.95 13.49 -13.30
N ASP A 222 -4.58 12.91 -12.27
CA ASP A 222 -4.52 11.48 -11.98
C ASP A 222 -5.92 10.83 -12.04
N ASN A 223 -6.95 11.61 -12.40
CA ASN A 223 -8.33 11.18 -12.62
C ASN A 223 -9.07 10.62 -11.40
N TYR A 224 -8.66 10.94 -10.16
CA TYR A 224 -9.42 10.60 -8.96
C TYR A 224 -9.32 11.69 -7.89
N PHE A 225 -10.34 11.78 -7.02
CA PHE A 225 -10.25 12.60 -5.81
C PHE A 225 -9.59 11.82 -4.68
N LEU A 226 -8.79 12.48 -3.82
CA LEU A 226 -8.16 11.84 -2.66
C LEU A 226 -9.17 11.16 -1.71
N SER A 227 -10.43 11.59 -1.71
CA SER A 227 -11.50 10.97 -0.93
C SER A 227 -12.08 9.68 -1.53
N GLU A 228 -11.78 9.38 -2.80
CA GLU A 228 -12.13 8.11 -3.44
C GLU A 228 -11.20 7.00 -2.97
N ALA A 229 -9.92 7.29 -2.76
CA ALA A 229 -8.92 6.36 -2.22
C ALA A 229 -9.18 6.09 -0.72
N SER A 230 -10.19 5.27 -0.44
CA SER A 230 -10.70 5.00 0.90
C SER A 230 -10.77 3.49 1.20
N ALA A 231 -9.84 3.01 2.03
CA ALA A 231 -9.85 1.63 2.51
C ALA A 231 -11.13 1.34 3.32
N ILE A 232 -11.61 2.28 4.13
CA ILE A 232 -12.86 2.12 4.89
C ILE A 232 -14.05 1.80 3.98
N LYS A 233 -14.24 2.55 2.89
CA LYS A 233 -15.35 2.33 1.97
C LYS A 233 -15.26 0.98 1.26
N GLN A 234 -14.08 0.51 0.97
CA GLN A 234 -13.87 -0.77 0.32
C GLN A 234 -14.00 -1.93 1.31
N LEU A 235 -13.49 -1.80 2.54
CA LEU A 235 -13.65 -2.79 3.60
C LEU A 235 -15.12 -3.08 3.94
N GLN A 236 -16.01 -2.10 3.81
CA GLN A 236 -17.47 -2.29 3.98
C GLN A 236 -18.08 -3.26 2.96
N LYS A 237 -17.41 -3.52 1.85
CA LYS A 237 -17.81 -4.45 0.80
C LYS A 237 -17.03 -5.76 0.84
N ALA A 238 -15.99 -5.86 1.68
CA ALA A 238 -15.08 -7.01 1.72
C ALA A 238 -15.82 -8.31 2.04
N LYS A 239 -15.47 -9.35 1.31
CA LYS A 239 -16.00 -10.73 1.50
C LYS A 239 -14.89 -11.70 1.91
N VAL A 240 -13.65 -11.42 1.51
CA VAL A 240 -12.47 -12.24 1.79
C VAL A 240 -11.98 -11.97 3.21
N PRO A 241 -11.57 -12.99 4.00
CA PRO A 241 -11.05 -12.83 5.36
C PRO A 241 -9.81 -11.90 5.40
N ILE A 242 -9.74 -11.02 6.40
CA ILE A 242 -8.66 -10.03 6.53
C ILE A 242 -8.04 -10.06 7.92
N LEU A 243 -6.71 -10.21 8.00
CA LEU A 243 -5.92 -9.98 9.21
C LEU A 243 -5.37 -8.55 9.20
N PHE A 244 -5.62 -7.82 10.29
CA PHE A 244 -5.15 -6.45 10.52
C PHE A 244 -3.99 -6.48 11.49
N ILE A 245 -2.83 -5.94 11.11
CA ILE A 245 -1.63 -5.88 11.94
C ILE A 245 -1.20 -4.42 12.09
N HIS A 246 -0.82 -3.98 13.31
CA HIS A 246 -0.34 -2.62 13.51
C HIS A 246 0.54 -2.51 14.75
N GLY A 247 1.63 -1.77 14.66
CA GLY A 247 2.45 -1.39 15.82
C GLY A 247 1.81 -0.25 16.62
N ASP A 248 1.73 -0.37 17.95
CA ASP A 248 1.04 0.61 18.79
C ASP A 248 1.81 1.95 18.96
N LYS A 249 3.06 2.02 18.51
CA LYS A 249 3.88 3.24 18.47
C LYS A 249 4.03 3.84 17.07
N ASP A 250 3.19 3.42 16.14
CA ASP A 250 3.19 3.99 14.80
C ASP A 250 2.75 5.47 14.82
N LYS A 251 3.69 6.35 14.41
CA LYS A 251 3.49 7.80 14.32
C LYS A 251 3.37 8.29 12.89
N PHE A 252 3.57 7.42 11.90
CA PHE A 252 3.46 7.77 10.48
C PHE A 252 2.07 7.45 9.94
N VAL A 253 1.59 6.20 10.15
CA VAL A 253 0.17 5.85 10.04
C VAL A 253 -0.35 5.68 11.46
N PRO A 254 -1.11 6.64 12.00
CA PRO A 254 -1.42 6.66 13.42
C PRO A 254 -2.25 5.45 13.85
N PHE A 255 -1.85 4.83 14.95
CA PHE A 255 -2.42 3.59 15.47
C PHE A 255 -3.95 3.58 15.58
N TYR A 256 -4.59 4.74 15.84
CA TYR A 256 -6.07 4.82 15.92
C TYR A 256 -6.77 4.40 14.61
N MET A 257 -6.04 4.41 13.47
CA MET A 257 -6.60 3.98 12.19
C MET A 257 -6.91 2.47 12.17
N LEU A 258 -6.15 1.66 12.91
CA LEU A 258 -6.40 0.22 13.02
C LEU A 258 -7.85 -0.09 13.45
N ASP A 259 -8.32 0.54 14.54
CA ASP A 259 -9.67 0.25 15.03
C ASP A 259 -10.75 0.73 14.07
N LYS A 260 -10.53 1.85 13.37
CA LYS A 260 -11.45 2.33 12.33
C LYS A 260 -11.54 1.33 11.17
N LEU A 261 -10.40 0.82 10.70
CA LEU A 261 -10.31 -0.16 9.61
C LEU A 261 -10.95 -1.48 10.02
N TYR A 262 -10.56 -2.00 11.19
CA TYR A 262 -11.11 -3.24 11.72
C TYR A 262 -12.63 -3.17 11.86
N ASN A 263 -13.17 -2.10 12.43
CA ASN A 263 -14.61 -1.93 12.62
C ASN A 263 -15.38 -1.78 11.30
N ALA A 264 -14.75 -1.17 10.28
CA ALA A 264 -15.37 -1.00 8.95
C ALA A 264 -15.43 -2.29 8.13
N CYS A 265 -14.59 -3.26 8.41
CA CYS A 265 -14.51 -4.50 7.65
C CYS A 265 -15.75 -5.38 7.87
N SER A 266 -16.43 -5.78 6.76
CA SER A 266 -17.64 -6.61 6.78
C SER A 266 -17.36 -8.12 6.75
N SER A 267 -16.15 -8.53 6.36
CA SER A 267 -15.77 -9.94 6.26
C SER A 267 -15.27 -10.51 7.59
N LYS A 268 -14.97 -11.83 7.61
CA LYS A 268 -14.23 -12.46 8.70
C LYS A 268 -12.91 -11.71 8.91
N LYS A 269 -12.58 -11.42 10.14
CA LYS A 269 -11.42 -10.58 10.48
C LYS A 269 -10.82 -10.96 11.82
N ASP A 270 -9.53 -10.72 11.94
CA ASP A 270 -8.80 -10.76 13.20
C ASP A 270 -7.78 -9.63 13.23
N LYS A 271 -7.18 -9.34 14.38
CA LYS A 271 -6.16 -8.30 14.50
C LYS A 271 -5.02 -8.70 15.42
N LEU A 272 -3.82 -8.19 15.08
CA LEU A 272 -2.62 -8.26 15.90
C LEU A 272 -2.12 -6.84 16.20
N VAL A 273 -2.12 -6.46 17.46
CA VAL A 273 -1.46 -5.25 17.93
C VAL A 273 -0.06 -5.61 18.42
N VAL A 274 0.96 -5.06 17.75
CA VAL A 274 2.35 -5.32 18.11
C VAL A 274 2.84 -4.22 19.05
N LYS A 275 3.13 -4.58 20.29
CA LYS A 275 3.49 -3.65 21.37
C LYS A 275 4.89 -3.05 21.16
N ASP A 276 5.00 -1.74 21.44
CA ASP A 276 6.24 -0.94 21.40
C ASP A 276 6.91 -0.90 20.03
N VAL A 277 6.12 -1.05 18.96
CA VAL A 277 6.61 -1.10 17.59
C VAL A 277 6.08 0.09 16.78
N GLY A 278 6.97 0.71 16.00
CA GLY A 278 6.66 1.81 15.09
C GLY A 278 6.24 1.33 13.70
N HIS A 279 6.12 2.29 12.76
CA HIS A 279 5.64 2.06 11.40
C HIS A 279 6.44 1.00 10.64
N ALA A 280 5.74 0.00 10.07
CA ALA A 280 6.27 -1.06 9.20
C ALA A 280 7.43 -1.87 9.82
N LYS A 281 7.47 -1.97 11.16
CA LYS A 281 8.51 -2.70 11.90
C LYS A 281 8.00 -3.93 12.65
N SER A 282 6.71 -4.28 12.49
CA SER A 282 6.07 -5.39 13.21
C SER A 282 6.78 -6.71 12.95
N GLU A 283 7.05 -7.04 11.70
CA GLU A 283 7.75 -8.26 11.30
C GLU A 283 9.22 -8.24 11.73
N SER A 284 9.95 -7.14 11.48
CA SER A 284 11.39 -7.10 11.75
C SER A 284 11.74 -7.15 13.24
N LEU A 285 10.91 -6.59 14.11
CA LEU A 285 11.17 -6.53 15.56
C LEU A 285 10.51 -7.65 16.36
N LYS A 286 9.44 -8.25 15.85
CA LYS A 286 8.64 -9.28 16.55
C LYS A 286 8.27 -10.44 15.61
N SER A 287 9.24 -10.94 14.86
CA SER A 287 9.07 -11.91 13.76
C SER A 287 8.26 -13.14 14.18
N ASP A 288 8.61 -13.79 15.30
CA ASP A 288 7.89 -15.00 15.75
C ASP A 288 6.43 -14.70 16.07
N LEU A 289 6.15 -13.62 16.81
CA LEU A 289 4.78 -13.21 17.13
C LEU A 289 3.98 -12.91 15.86
N TYR A 290 4.62 -12.21 14.92
CA TYR A 290 4.02 -11.83 13.65
C TYR A 290 3.64 -13.06 12.82
N TRP A 291 4.62 -13.93 12.56
CA TRP A 291 4.42 -15.08 11.69
C TRP A 291 3.55 -16.16 12.31
N ASN A 292 3.65 -16.39 13.62
CA ASN A 292 2.73 -17.30 14.31
C ASN A 292 1.26 -16.86 14.11
N LYS A 293 1.00 -15.54 14.22
CA LYS A 293 -0.36 -15.00 14.01
C LYS A 293 -0.80 -15.08 12.55
N VAL A 294 0.09 -14.76 11.61
CA VAL A 294 -0.19 -14.87 10.17
C VAL A 294 -0.48 -16.33 9.80
N GLU A 295 0.39 -17.28 10.17
CA GLU A 295 0.23 -18.69 9.86
C GLU A 295 -1.06 -19.28 10.48
N GLU A 296 -1.36 -18.95 11.74
CA GLU A 296 -2.62 -19.34 12.40
C GLU A 296 -3.83 -18.85 11.60
N PHE A 297 -3.83 -17.58 11.20
CA PHE A 297 -4.95 -16.96 10.52
C PHE A 297 -5.16 -17.49 9.09
N ILE A 298 -4.09 -17.72 8.32
CA ILE A 298 -4.19 -18.16 6.93
C ILE A 298 -4.48 -19.67 6.79
N LYS A 299 -4.14 -20.48 7.79
CA LYS A 299 -4.24 -21.95 7.75
C LYS A 299 -5.59 -22.51 7.29
N PRO A 300 -6.75 -21.94 7.67
CA PRO A 300 -8.06 -22.45 7.22
C PRO A 300 -8.38 -22.16 5.76
N TYR A 301 -7.62 -21.29 5.09
CA TYR A 301 -7.94 -20.78 3.76
C TYR A 301 -6.94 -21.23 2.68
N MET A 302 -5.72 -21.57 3.08
CA MET A 302 -4.60 -21.93 2.23
C MET A 302 -4.19 -23.40 2.42
#